data_90df23a74a05a7b135186f460f0f12a9
#
_entry.id   90df23a74a05a7b135186f460f0f12a9
#
_cell.length_a   1.000
_cell.length_b   1.000
_cell.length_c   1.000
_cell.angle_alpha   90.00
_cell.angle_beta   90.00
_cell.angle_gamma   90.00
#
_symmetry.space_group_name_H-M   'P 1'
#
loop_
_entity.id
_entity.type
_entity.pdbx_description
1 polymer ?
#
loop_
_entity_poly.entity_id
_entity_poly.type
_entity_poly.pdbx_seq_one_letter_code
_entity_poly.pdbx_strand_id
1 'polypeptide(L)'
;MNNVTAVTSNATFTCKTKNNGILPIKNRILVIGDLHADFNKTKEIFINFGLIDVNENWIAEPKDTAVVQLGDQLDGGGRGGEESFGELDLIYFMDRIHLKAEKFGGGVYSLIGNHEIMNLLGDFRYSSSKDISRQGGIQKRKQLFSPGSDLFNKMSCTRNVILKIGDFIFVHAGILPEHIEPSEKSKFISKLNTLMRLYLQGKKTWQDEDIQKYFLDKKGVIWNREYGDKTLSKKTCGYLNKVNKLLNVGHMVVGHTVQDNINSKCDDKLWRVDVGISDAFGTSNMEILEILNNGIATKENKFKPIRILKMS
;
A
#
# COMPACT_ATOMS: atom_id res chain seq x y z
N MET A 1 7.22 -35.98 32.27
CA MET A 1 7.93 -36.09 30.98
C MET A 1 6.88 -36.27 29.89
N ASN A 2 6.42 -35.19 29.29
CA ASN A 2 5.46 -35.22 28.17
C ASN A 2 6.20 -34.70 26.95
N ASN A 3 6.49 -35.64 26.04
CA ASN A 3 7.09 -35.36 24.75
C ASN A 3 6.09 -34.57 23.88
N VAL A 4 6.37 -33.30 23.65
CA VAL A 4 5.70 -32.53 22.63
C VAL A 4 6.48 -32.78 21.33
N THR A 5 5.99 -33.70 20.52
CA THR A 5 6.45 -33.89 19.14
C THR A 5 6.02 -32.69 18.31
N ALA A 6 7.00 -31.91 17.84
CA ALA A 6 6.78 -30.87 16.86
C ALA A 6 6.31 -31.50 15.54
N VAL A 7 5.04 -31.33 15.21
CA VAL A 7 4.52 -31.66 13.90
C VAL A 7 4.93 -30.55 12.95
N THR A 8 5.99 -30.74 12.19
CA THR A 8 6.31 -29.93 11.03
C THR A 8 5.34 -30.26 9.92
N SER A 9 4.21 -29.51 9.86
CA SER A 9 3.34 -29.59 8.70
C SER A 9 3.94 -28.77 7.56
N ASN A 10 4.47 -29.45 6.55
CA ASN A 10 4.73 -28.89 5.21
C ASN A 10 3.39 -28.56 4.51
N ALA A 11 2.52 -27.79 5.15
CA ALA A 11 1.32 -27.27 4.51
C ALA A 11 1.78 -26.15 3.58
N THR A 12 1.77 -26.40 2.28
CA THR A 12 1.95 -25.35 1.26
C THR A 12 0.83 -24.31 1.46
N PHE A 13 1.23 -23.15 1.94
CA PHE A 13 0.30 -22.02 2.09
C PHE A 13 -0.21 -21.63 0.70
N THR A 14 -1.50 -21.78 0.47
CA THR A 14 -2.15 -21.46 -0.81
C THR A 14 -3.12 -20.30 -0.62
N CYS A 15 -2.92 -19.24 -1.39
CA CYS A 15 -3.86 -18.12 -1.40
C CYS A 15 -5.19 -18.56 -2.01
N LYS A 16 -6.29 -18.41 -1.28
CA LYS A 16 -7.64 -18.75 -1.75
C LYS A 16 -8.14 -17.85 -2.88
N THR A 17 -7.63 -16.63 -2.98
CA THR A 17 -7.98 -15.65 -4.03
C THR A 17 -6.71 -15.22 -4.78
N LYS A 18 -6.73 -15.36 -6.10
CA LYS A 18 -5.69 -14.81 -6.98
C LYS A 18 -6.11 -13.41 -7.43
N ASN A 19 -5.90 -12.41 -6.57
CA ASN A 19 -5.97 -11.03 -7.03
C ASN A 19 -4.72 -10.75 -7.87
N ASN A 20 -4.90 -10.54 -9.18
CA ASN A 20 -3.81 -10.23 -10.11
C ASN A 20 -3.43 -8.74 -10.13
N GLY A 21 -4.03 -7.94 -9.24
CA GLY A 21 -3.79 -6.49 -9.15
C GLY A 21 -4.62 -5.66 -10.14
N ILE A 22 -5.63 -6.26 -10.77
CA ILE A 22 -6.56 -5.54 -11.66
C ILE A 22 -7.98 -5.75 -11.14
N LEU A 23 -8.63 -4.67 -10.74
CA LEU A 23 -9.98 -4.68 -10.20
C LEU A 23 -10.94 -3.99 -11.16
N PRO A 24 -12.24 -4.33 -11.10
CA PRO A 24 -13.27 -3.60 -11.81
C PRO A 24 -13.34 -2.14 -11.33
N ILE A 25 -13.90 -1.28 -12.17
CA ILE A 25 -14.20 0.12 -11.83
C ILE A 25 -15.07 0.16 -10.57
N LYS A 26 -14.78 1.14 -9.71
CA LYS A 26 -15.52 1.44 -8.48
C LYS A 26 -16.16 2.81 -8.55
N ASN A 27 -17.35 2.95 -7.98
CA ASN A 27 -18.04 4.23 -7.94
C ASN A 27 -17.31 5.24 -7.04
N ARG A 28 -16.66 4.75 -5.98
CA ARG A 28 -15.88 5.55 -5.04
C ARG A 28 -14.59 4.82 -4.66
N ILE A 29 -13.47 5.52 -4.72
CA ILE A 29 -12.19 5.04 -4.22
C ILE A 29 -11.67 6.06 -3.21
N LEU A 30 -11.29 5.62 -2.03
CA LEU A 30 -10.55 6.42 -1.06
C LEU A 30 -9.11 5.95 -1.02
N VAL A 31 -8.15 6.87 -1.14
CA VAL A 31 -6.73 6.54 -1.13
C VAL A 31 -6.07 7.12 0.11
N ILE A 32 -5.37 6.28 0.83
CA ILE A 32 -4.66 6.60 2.07
C ILE A 32 -3.17 6.41 1.82
N GLY A 33 -2.34 7.37 2.20
CA GLY A 33 -0.89 7.29 2.12
C GLY A 33 -0.28 6.32 3.13
N ASP A 34 0.97 6.59 3.46
CA ASP A 34 1.79 5.79 4.36
C ASP A 34 1.29 5.92 5.81
N LEU A 35 1.24 4.81 6.56
CA LEU A 35 0.60 4.75 7.88
C LEU A 35 1.59 4.56 9.03
N HIS A 36 2.76 3.98 8.77
CA HIS A 36 3.85 3.83 9.70
C HIS A 36 3.40 3.46 11.13
N ALA A 37 2.81 2.27 11.26
CA ALA A 37 2.35 1.66 12.50
C ALA A 37 1.28 2.46 13.29
N ASP A 38 0.76 3.56 12.78
CA ASP A 38 -0.22 4.38 13.51
C ASP A 38 -1.63 3.79 13.39
N PHE A 39 -1.88 2.81 14.25
CA PHE A 39 -3.17 2.12 14.27
C PHE A 39 -4.33 3.04 14.70
N ASN A 40 -4.08 3.92 15.65
CA ASN A 40 -5.11 4.81 16.19
C ASN A 40 -5.59 5.78 15.11
N LYS A 41 -4.69 6.52 14.46
CA LYS A 41 -5.03 7.41 13.35
C LYS A 41 -5.65 6.66 12.17
N THR A 42 -5.16 5.45 11.89
CA THR A 42 -5.77 4.61 10.85
C THR A 42 -7.24 4.34 11.15
N LYS A 43 -7.57 3.92 12.37
CA LYS A 43 -8.94 3.66 12.78
C LYS A 43 -9.80 4.93 12.75
N GLU A 44 -9.24 6.03 13.19
CA GLU A 44 -9.87 7.35 13.18
C GLU A 44 -10.23 7.80 11.75
N ILE A 45 -9.32 7.63 10.79
CA ILE A 45 -9.57 7.87 9.36
C ILE A 45 -10.77 7.03 8.88
N PHE A 46 -10.81 5.75 9.18
CA PHE A 46 -11.91 4.87 8.74
C PHE A 46 -13.27 5.29 9.31
N ILE A 47 -13.32 5.75 10.55
CA ILE A 47 -14.55 6.24 11.19
C ILE A 47 -14.96 7.59 10.61
N ASN A 48 -14.07 8.57 10.59
CA ASN A 48 -14.39 9.96 10.24
C ASN A 48 -14.76 10.13 8.75
N PHE A 49 -14.19 9.29 7.87
CA PHE A 49 -14.58 9.30 6.45
C PHE A 49 -15.75 8.37 6.12
N GLY A 50 -16.44 7.84 7.16
CA GLY A 50 -17.67 7.07 7.01
C GLY A 50 -17.47 5.73 6.33
N LEU A 51 -16.32 5.08 6.53
CA LEU A 51 -16.06 3.74 6.03
C LEU A 51 -16.59 2.67 6.97
N ILE A 52 -16.41 2.90 8.27
CA ILE A 52 -16.89 2.01 9.34
C ILE A 52 -17.57 2.80 10.45
N ASP A 53 -18.44 2.14 11.20
CA ASP A 53 -18.94 2.65 12.48
C ASP A 53 -17.97 2.34 13.64
N VAL A 54 -18.31 2.78 14.85
CA VAL A 54 -17.51 2.55 16.07
C VAL A 54 -17.35 1.07 16.43
N ASN A 55 -18.24 0.20 15.93
CA ASN A 55 -18.22 -1.25 16.10
C ASN A 55 -17.48 -1.96 14.94
N GLU A 56 -16.80 -1.19 14.09
CA GLU A 56 -16.10 -1.65 12.89
C GLU A 56 -17.01 -2.33 11.85
N ASN A 57 -18.30 -2.03 11.79
CA ASN A 57 -19.16 -2.46 10.70
C ASN A 57 -18.91 -1.61 9.46
N TRP A 58 -18.90 -2.23 8.28
CA TRP A 58 -18.76 -1.52 7.01
C TRP A 58 -20.02 -0.71 6.71
N ILE A 59 -19.90 0.61 6.68
CA ILE A 59 -21.01 1.55 6.44
C ILE A 59 -20.79 2.44 5.22
N ALA A 60 -19.67 2.30 4.51
CA ALA A 60 -19.33 3.15 3.37
C ALA A 60 -20.47 3.29 2.36
N GLU A 61 -20.63 4.49 1.81
CA GLU A 61 -21.54 4.77 0.71
C GLU A 61 -20.78 5.39 -0.47
N PRO A 62 -20.98 4.84 -1.70
CA PRO A 62 -21.72 3.59 -1.99
C PRO A 62 -21.05 2.36 -1.37
N LYS A 63 -21.82 1.29 -1.14
CA LYS A 63 -21.33 0.07 -0.45
C LYS A 63 -20.15 -0.61 -1.14
N ASP A 64 -20.03 -0.46 -2.46
CA ASP A 64 -18.93 -1.00 -3.27
C ASP A 64 -17.66 -0.13 -3.23
N THR A 65 -17.59 0.84 -2.30
CA THR A 65 -16.40 1.69 -2.10
C THR A 65 -15.14 0.85 -1.93
N ALA A 66 -14.08 1.24 -2.65
CA ALA A 66 -12.75 0.70 -2.47
C ALA A 66 -11.89 1.66 -1.63
N VAL A 67 -11.14 1.12 -0.68
CA VAL A 67 -10.05 1.82 0.00
C VAL A 67 -8.74 1.27 -0.55
N VAL A 68 -7.84 2.14 -0.98
CA VAL A 68 -6.47 1.78 -1.39
C VAL A 68 -5.49 2.44 -0.45
N GLN A 69 -4.72 1.63 0.28
CA GLN A 69 -3.63 2.10 1.13
C GLN A 69 -2.30 1.80 0.44
N LEU A 70 -1.42 2.79 0.34
CA LEU A 70 -0.30 2.79 -0.60
C LEU A 70 0.98 2.09 -0.12
N GLY A 71 0.94 1.33 0.98
CA GLY A 71 2.12 0.65 1.54
C GLY A 71 2.67 1.36 2.77
N ASP A 72 3.80 0.88 3.28
CA ASP A 72 4.42 1.39 4.51
C ASP A 72 3.44 1.38 5.71
N GLN A 73 2.91 0.20 6.00
CA GLN A 73 2.08 -0.06 7.18
C GLN A 73 2.93 -0.23 8.45
N LEU A 74 4.22 -0.57 8.28
CA LEU A 74 5.17 -0.86 9.33
C LEU A 74 6.02 0.35 9.70
N ASP A 75 6.77 0.21 10.81
CA ASP A 75 7.84 1.11 11.18
C ASP A 75 7.41 2.52 11.65
N GLY A 76 6.92 2.58 12.87
CA GLY A 76 6.45 3.81 13.52
C GLY A 76 7.51 4.60 14.30
N GLY A 77 8.81 4.34 14.12
CA GLY A 77 9.89 5.01 14.87
C GLY A 77 10.91 5.74 14.00
N GLY A 78 11.86 6.40 14.64
CA GLY A 78 13.07 6.93 14.02
C GLY A 78 12.90 8.13 13.08
N ARG A 79 11.81 8.92 13.18
CA ARG A 79 11.51 10.05 12.28
C ARG A 79 11.44 11.42 12.96
N GLY A 80 11.77 11.50 14.24
CA GLY A 80 11.80 12.76 15.01
C GLY A 80 10.48 13.19 15.62
N GLY A 81 9.36 12.53 15.31
CA GLY A 81 8.09 12.65 16.02
C GLY A 81 7.97 11.63 17.17
N GLU A 82 6.79 11.52 17.77
CA GLU A 82 6.48 10.48 18.74
C GLU A 82 6.37 9.12 18.08
N GLU A 83 6.90 8.06 18.71
CA GLU A 83 6.80 6.71 18.15
C GLU A 83 5.32 6.28 18.04
N SER A 84 4.88 6.02 16.81
CA SER A 84 3.64 5.30 16.53
C SER A 84 3.84 3.80 16.73
N PHE A 85 2.77 3.09 17.04
CA PHE A 85 2.81 1.65 17.27
C PHE A 85 1.47 0.98 16.95
N GLY A 86 1.48 -0.35 16.88
CA GLY A 86 0.29 -1.14 16.57
C GLY A 86 0.31 -1.68 15.14
N GLU A 87 1.50 -1.90 14.58
CA GLU A 87 1.65 -2.39 13.19
C GLU A 87 0.94 -3.72 12.92
N LEU A 88 0.95 -4.66 13.87
CA LEU A 88 0.20 -5.92 13.71
C LEU A 88 -1.31 -5.70 13.83
N ASP A 89 -1.73 -4.84 14.78
CA ASP A 89 -3.14 -4.46 14.92
C ASP A 89 -3.64 -3.80 13.63
N LEU A 90 -2.82 -2.93 13.01
CA LEU A 90 -3.10 -2.26 11.75
C LEU A 90 -3.24 -3.27 10.60
N ILE A 91 -2.27 -4.18 10.43
CA ILE A 91 -2.31 -5.21 9.38
C ILE A 91 -3.59 -6.05 9.50
N TYR A 92 -3.88 -6.55 10.71
CA TYR A 92 -5.06 -7.39 10.93
C TYR A 92 -6.38 -6.61 10.83
N PHE A 93 -6.39 -5.34 11.22
CA PHE A 93 -7.53 -4.45 11.03
C PHE A 93 -7.86 -4.29 9.54
N MET A 94 -6.88 -3.95 8.71
CA MET A 94 -7.07 -3.80 7.27
C MET A 94 -7.65 -5.07 6.63
N ASP A 95 -7.10 -6.24 6.99
CA ASP A 95 -7.61 -7.54 6.49
C ASP A 95 -9.04 -7.82 6.96
N ARG A 96 -9.34 -7.50 8.22
CA ARG A 96 -10.67 -7.72 8.81
C ARG A 96 -11.72 -6.82 8.17
N ILE A 97 -11.41 -5.54 7.96
CA ILE A 97 -12.32 -4.61 7.31
C ILE A 97 -12.49 -4.96 5.83
N HIS A 98 -11.43 -5.41 5.14
CA HIS A 98 -11.54 -5.92 3.77
C HIS A 98 -12.62 -7.02 3.66
N LEU A 99 -12.57 -8.03 4.54
CA LEU A 99 -13.55 -9.12 4.53
C LEU A 99 -14.99 -8.67 4.82
N LYS A 100 -15.16 -7.60 5.62
CA LYS A 100 -16.47 -7.00 5.87
C LYS A 100 -16.98 -6.24 4.64
N ALA A 101 -16.11 -5.46 3.99
CA ALA A 101 -16.42 -4.67 2.80
C ALA A 101 -16.73 -5.55 1.58
N GLU A 102 -15.99 -6.66 1.40
CA GLU A 102 -16.15 -7.60 0.28
C GLU A 102 -17.57 -8.16 0.19
N LYS A 103 -18.25 -8.35 1.31
CA LYS A 103 -19.65 -8.80 1.36
C LYS A 103 -20.63 -7.86 0.64
N PHE A 104 -20.23 -6.62 0.44
CA PHE A 104 -21.03 -5.57 -0.22
C PHE A 104 -20.42 -5.12 -1.56
N GLY A 105 -19.44 -5.86 -2.08
CA GLY A 105 -18.73 -5.51 -3.31
C GLY A 105 -17.65 -4.43 -3.13
N GLY A 106 -17.42 -3.94 -1.91
CA GLY A 106 -16.34 -3.04 -1.55
C GLY A 106 -15.03 -3.76 -1.28
N GLY A 107 -14.07 -3.08 -0.67
CA GLY A 107 -12.82 -3.70 -0.25
C GLY A 107 -11.78 -2.72 0.28
N VAL A 108 -10.86 -3.23 1.08
CA VAL A 108 -9.66 -2.51 1.55
C VAL A 108 -8.45 -3.20 0.95
N TYR A 109 -7.71 -2.48 0.11
CA TYR A 109 -6.58 -3.00 -0.65
C TYR A 109 -5.31 -2.29 -0.19
N SER A 110 -4.49 -2.96 0.60
CA SER A 110 -3.19 -2.44 1.01
C SER A 110 -2.12 -2.87 0.02
N LEU A 111 -1.18 -1.96 -0.27
CA LEU A 111 0.00 -2.26 -1.08
C LEU A 111 1.19 -2.63 -0.18
N ILE A 112 2.24 -3.12 -0.81
CA ILE A 112 3.57 -3.30 -0.21
C ILE A 112 4.39 -2.06 -0.51
N GLY A 113 4.91 -1.43 0.53
CA GLY A 113 5.90 -0.37 0.46
C GLY A 113 7.31 -0.88 0.77
N ASN A 114 8.27 0.04 0.85
CA ASN A 114 9.65 -0.33 1.12
C ASN A 114 9.88 -0.73 2.57
N HIS A 115 9.10 -0.23 3.54
CA HIS A 115 9.23 -0.62 4.94
C HIS A 115 8.83 -2.08 5.20
N GLU A 116 7.88 -2.64 4.47
CA GLU A 116 7.60 -4.07 4.49
C GLU A 116 8.83 -4.88 4.04
N ILE A 117 9.53 -4.41 2.99
CA ILE A 117 10.73 -5.10 2.47
C ILE A 117 11.95 -4.88 3.37
N MET A 118 12.11 -3.71 4.00
CA MET A 118 13.14 -3.51 5.02
C MET A 118 13.00 -4.52 6.15
N ASN A 119 11.78 -4.70 6.66
CA ASN A 119 11.50 -5.68 7.71
C ASN A 119 11.77 -7.12 7.23
N LEU A 120 11.41 -7.48 5.99
CA LEU A 120 11.72 -8.78 5.37
C LEU A 120 13.24 -9.07 5.33
N LEU A 121 14.04 -8.02 5.12
CA LEU A 121 15.51 -8.08 5.10
C LEU A 121 16.14 -8.02 6.49
N GLY A 122 15.34 -7.85 7.55
CA GLY A 122 15.81 -7.72 8.93
C GLY A 122 16.35 -6.32 9.27
N ASP A 123 16.04 -5.32 8.47
CA ASP A 123 16.36 -3.92 8.75
C ASP A 123 15.22 -3.27 9.55
N PHE A 124 15.40 -3.19 10.86
CA PHE A 124 14.41 -2.70 11.83
C PHE A 124 14.72 -1.30 12.39
N ARG A 125 15.55 -0.53 11.69
CA ARG A 125 16.01 0.79 12.18
C ARG A 125 14.88 1.80 12.42
N TYR A 126 13.75 1.63 11.77
CA TYR A 126 12.56 2.48 11.91
C TYR A 126 11.43 1.82 12.69
N SER A 127 11.66 0.65 13.25
CA SER A 127 10.65 -0.01 14.08
C SER A 127 10.53 0.68 15.43
N SER A 128 9.31 0.85 15.92
CA SER A 128 9.12 1.45 17.24
C SER A 128 9.59 0.51 18.36
N SER A 129 10.12 1.09 19.43
CA SER A 129 10.51 0.35 20.63
C SER A 129 9.32 -0.38 21.27
N LYS A 130 8.14 0.24 21.20
CA LYS A 130 6.89 -0.33 21.71
C LYS A 130 6.48 -1.57 20.92
N ASP A 131 6.50 -1.54 19.57
CA ASP A 131 6.16 -2.72 18.76
C ASP A 131 7.17 -3.85 18.93
N ILE A 132 8.48 -3.55 18.96
CA ILE A 132 9.51 -4.56 19.27
C ILE A 132 9.24 -5.23 20.62
N SER A 133 8.91 -4.45 21.65
CA SER A 133 8.60 -4.99 22.98
C SER A 133 7.33 -5.86 22.97
N ARG A 134 6.25 -5.39 22.35
CA ARG A 134 4.96 -6.11 22.23
C ARG A 134 5.10 -7.43 21.48
N GLN A 135 6.03 -7.51 20.53
CA GLN A 135 6.33 -8.72 19.76
C GLN A 135 7.24 -9.71 20.50
N GLY A 136 7.71 -9.37 21.68
CA GLY A 136 8.59 -10.20 22.51
C GLY A 136 10.08 -10.01 22.23
N GLY A 137 10.46 -8.85 21.72
CA GLY A 137 11.84 -8.43 21.49
C GLY A 137 12.34 -8.70 20.07
N ILE A 138 13.55 -8.21 19.80
CA ILE A 138 14.14 -8.19 18.45
C ILE A 138 14.29 -9.57 17.81
N GLN A 139 14.54 -10.62 18.60
CA GLN A 139 14.69 -11.99 18.07
C GLN A 139 13.34 -12.56 17.60
N LYS A 140 12.28 -12.26 18.34
CA LYS A 140 10.92 -12.63 17.93
C LYS A 140 10.47 -11.85 16.71
N ARG A 141 10.81 -10.55 16.64
CA ARG A 141 10.57 -9.75 15.44
C ARG A 141 11.25 -10.33 14.20
N LYS A 142 12.53 -10.72 14.30
CA LYS A 142 13.23 -11.39 13.19
C LYS A 142 12.52 -12.65 12.69
N GLN A 143 11.96 -13.45 13.60
CA GLN A 143 11.19 -14.64 13.23
C GLN A 143 9.86 -14.25 12.56
N LEU A 144 9.14 -13.25 13.10
CA LEU A 144 7.87 -12.79 12.61
C LEU A 144 7.95 -12.22 11.19
N PHE A 145 9.01 -11.45 10.91
CA PHE A 145 9.23 -10.79 9.62
C PHE A 145 10.23 -11.55 8.71
N SER A 146 10.50 -12.84 8.98
CA SER A 146 11.33 -13.66 8.06
C SER A 146 10.55 -14.05 6.81
N PRO A 147 11.23 -14.22 5.67
CA PRO A 147 10.61 -14.75 4.45
C PRO A 147 9.93 -16.09 4.71
N GLY A 148 8.68 -16.22 4.26
CA GLY A 148 7.88 -17.43 4.47
C GLY A 148 7.28 -17.59 5.87
N SER A 149 7.43 -16.60 6.76
CA SER A 149 6.70 -16.57 8.04
C SER A 149 5.19 -16.55 7.82
N ASP A 150 4.42 -16.91 8.85
CA ASP A 150 2.95 -16.89 8.76
C ASP A 150 2.41 -15.49 8.41
N LEU A 151 3.05 -14.43 8.97
CA LEU A 151 2.68 -13.05 8.66
C LEU A 151 2.90 -12.73 7.18
N PHE A 152 4.11 -12.97 6.64
CA PHE A 152 4.39 -12.68 5.24
C PHE A 152 3.68 -13.63 4.28
N ASN A 153 3.44 -14.87 4.65
CA ASN A 153 2.56 -15.76 3.89
C ASN A 153 1.14 -15.17 3.77
N LYS A 154 0.58 -14.65 4.86
CA LYS A 154 -0.72 -13.97 4.85
C LYS A 154 -0.67 -12.69 4.01
N MET A 155 0.31 -11.82 4.22
CA MET A 155 0.47 -10.58 3.45
C MET A 155 0.66 -10.86 1.96
N SER A 156 1.35 -11.93 1.59
CA SER A 156 1.53 -12.34 0.19
C SER A 156 0.21 -12.63 -0.54
N CYS A 157 -0.85 -12.94 0.18
CA CYS A 157 -2.18 -13.19 -0.38
C CYS A 157 -3.09 -11.97 -0.37
N THR A 158 -2.87 -11.03 0.54
CA THR A 158 -3.76 -9.89 0.78
C THR A 158 -3.20 -8.56 0.28
N ARG A 159 -1.89 -8.48 -0.03
CA ARG A 159 -1.22 -7.26 -0.52
C ARG A 159 -0.71 -7.43 -1.94
N ASN A 160 -0.82 -6.35 -2.71
CA ASN A 160 -0.21 -6.21 -4.03
C ASN A 160 0.94 -5.18 -3.98
N VAL A 161 1.80 -5.17 -4.99
CA VAL A 161 2.76 -4.07 -5.22
C VAL A 161 2.13 -3.00 -6.09
N ILE A 162 1.32 -3.43 -7.05
CA ILE A 162 0.64 -2.56 -8.00
C ILE A 162 -0.83 -2.97 -8.05
N LEU A 163 -1.72 -1.96 -7.99
CA LEU A 163 -3.14 -2.14 -8.14
C LEU A 163 -3.65 -1.23 -9.27
N LYS A 164 -4.47 -1.76 -10.16
CA LYS A 164 -5.20 -0.99 -11.17
C LYS A 164 -6.69 -1.07 -10.91
N ILE A 165 -7.35 0.09 -10.82
CA ILE A 165 -8.81 0.20 -10.74
C ILE A 165 -9.26 1.21 -11.79
N GLY A 166 -9.93 0.73 -12.84
CA GLY A 166 -10.36 1.59 -13.94
C GLY A 166 -9.19 2.33 -14.60
N ASP A 167 -9.24 3.67 -14.60
CA ASP A 167 -8.25 4.56 -15.21
C ASP A 167 -7.09 4.94 -14.27
N PHE A 168 -7.05 4.36 -13.06
CA PHE A 168 -6.05 4.65 -12.04
C PHE A 168 -5.13 3.47 -11.79
N ILE A 169 -3.82 3.76 -11.65
CA ILE A 169 -2.82 2.82 -11.17
C ILE A 169 -2.24 3.32 -9.84
N PHE A 170 -2.19 2.42 -8.87
CA PHE A 170 -1.72 2.67 -7.52
C PHE A 170 -0.45 1.87 -7.28
N VAL A 171 0.59 2.53 -6.80
CA VAL A 171 1.90 1.96 -6.51
C VAL A 171 2.55 2.77 -5.41
N HIS A 172 3.38 2.15 -4.56
CA HIS A 172 3.95 2.85 -3.41
C HIS A 172 4.81 4.06 -3.83
N ALA A 173 5.87 3.87 -4.62
CA ALA A 173 6.79 4.96 -4.99
C ALA A 173 6.63 5.44 -6.45
N GLY A 174 6.36 4.52 -7.38
CA GLY A 174 6.12 4.90 -8.77
C GLY A 174 6.68 3.91 -9.79
N ILE A 175 6.14 3.96 -11.00
CA ILE A 175 6.55 3.13 -12.13
C ILE A 175 7.31 3.99 -13.14
N LEU A 176 8.53 3.57 -13.51
CA LEU A 176 9.35 4.22 -14.54
C LEU A 176 9.23 3.48 -15.88
N PRO A 177 9.46 4.16 -17.02
CA PRO A 177 9.40 3.51 -18.33
C PRO A 177 10.32 2.30 -18.48
N GLU A 178 11.48 2.32 -17.81
CA GLU A 178 12.48 1.25 -17.81
C GLU A 178 12.04 -0.02 -17.09
N HIS A 179 10.96 0.06 -16.28
CA HIS A 179 10.38 -1.11 -15.64
C HIS A 179 9.55 -1.97 -16.60
N ILE A 180 9.03 -1.36 -17.67
CA ILE A 180 8.04 -2.01 -18.53
C ILE A 180 8.69 -2.40 -19.87
N GLU A 181 8.88 -3.69 -20.07
CA GLU A 181 9.19 -4.22 -21.38
C GLU A 181 7.94 -4.11 -22.30
N PRO A 182 8.01 -3.38 -23.43
CA PRO A 182 6.83 -3.12 -24.27
C PRO A 182 6.11 -4.39 -24.75
N SER A 183 6.84 -5.47 -24.98
CA SER A 183 6.32 -6.78 -25.37
C SER A 183 5.56 -7.49 -24.25
N GLU A 184 5.83 -7.16 -22.97
CA GLU A 184 5.23 -7.77 -21.78
C GLU A 184 4.26 -6.85 -21.04
N LYS A 185 3.97 -5.65 -21.56
CA LYS A 185 3.15 -4.64 -20.88
C LYS A 185 1.82 -5.15 -20.34
N SER A 186 1.17 -6.06 -21.02
CA SER A 186 -0.12 -6.64 -20.61
C SER A 186 0.01 -7.56 -19.38
N LYS A 187 1.19 -8.10 -19.13
CA LYS A 187 1.48 -8.98 -17.98
C LYS A 187 2.20 -8.25 -16.84
N PHE A 188 2.61 -7.01 -17.04
CA PHE A 188 3.48 -6.27 -16.12
C PHE A 188 2.93 -6.26 -14.68
N ILE A 189 1.68 -5.86 -14.49
CA ILE A 189 1.05 -5.79 -13.16
C ILE A 189 1.01 -7.17 -12.50
N SER A 190 0.54 -8.18 -13.22
CA SER A 190 0.45 -9.53 -12.67
C SER A 190 1.82 -10.17 -12.42
N LYS A 191 2.83 -9.85 -13.27
CA LYS A 191 4.23 -10.28 -13.08
C LYS A 191 4.78 -9.75 -11.75
N LEU A 192 4.71 -8.45 -11.51
CA LEU A 192 5.28 -7.85 -10.31
C LEU A 192 4.55 -8.32 -9.05
N ASN A 193 3.24 -8.40 -9.06
CA ASN A 193 2.49 -8.93 -7.93
C ASN A 193 2.81 -10.41 -7.65
N THR A 194 3.05 -11.21 -8.68
CA THR A 194 3.48 -12.61 -8.52
C THR A 194 4.90 -12.70 -7.96
N LEU A 195 5.83 -11.90 -8.46
CA LEU A 195 7.20 -11.83 -7.97
C LEU A 195 7.25 -11.47 -6.48
N MET A 196 6.52 -10.42 -6.08
CA MET A 196 6.44 -10.02 -4.67
C MET A 196 5.85 -11.13 -3.80
N ARG A 197 4.78 -11.77 -4.25
CA ARG A 197 4.20 -12.92 -3.53
C ARG A 197 5.22 -14.02 -3.29
N LEU A 198 5.98 -14.40 -4.30
CA LEU A 198 7.02 -15.43 -4.20
C LEU A 198 8.15 -15.00 -3.27
N TYR A 199 8.50 -13.70 -3.28
CA TYR A 199 9.53 -13.14 -2.41
C TYR A 199 9.09 -13.16 -0.93
N LEU A 200 7.89 -12.69 -0.62
CA LEU A 200 7.33 -12.75 0.74
C LEU A 200 7.22 -14.18 1.26
N GLN A 201 6.91 -15.15 0.39
CA GLN A 201 6.83 -16.57 0.74
C GLN A 201 8.20 -17.26 0.86
N GLY A 202 9.30 -16.54 0.67
CA GLY A 202 10.65 -17.12 0.68
C GLY A 202 10.95 -18.07 -0.49
N LYS A 203 10.11 -18.09 -1.54
CA LYS A 203 10.31 -18.90 -2.76
C LYS A 203 11.23 -18.23 -3.78
N LYS A 204 11.47 -16.94 -3.63
CA LYS A 204 12.51 -16.16 -4.29
C LYS A 204 13.32 -15.43 -3.23
N THR A 205 14.55 -15.07 -3.57
CA THR A 205 15.49 -14.43 -2.64
C THR A 205 15.93 -13.07 -3.17
N TRP A 206 16.61 -12.31 -2.31
CA TRP A 206 17.20 -11.02 -2.69
C TRP A 206 18.26 -11.14 -3.81
N GLN A 207 18.76 -12.33 -4.13
CA GLN A 207 19.72 -12.59 -5.22
C GLN A 207 19.06 -12.71 -6.60
N ASP A 208 17.74 -12.83 -6.67
CA ASP A 208 16.99 -12.88 -7.92
C ASP A 208 17.03 -11.52 -8.62
N GLU A 209 17.41 -11.48 -9.90
CA GLU A 209 17.60 -10.24 -10.67
C GLU A 209 16.33 -9.41 -10.77
N ASP A 210 15.18 -10.04 -10.94
CA ASP A 210 13.90 -9.33 -10.97
C ASP A 210 13.56 -8.75 -9.57
N ILE A 211 13.86 -9.46 -8.48
CA ILE A 211 13.68 -8.96 -7.11
C ILE A 211 14.58 -7.73 -6.89
N GLN A 212 15.85 -7.82 -7.29
CA GLN A 212 16.78 -6.69 -7.23
C GLN A 212 16.22 -5.49 -8.01
N LYS A 213 15.93 -5.67 -9.28
CA LYS A 213 15.49 -4.61 -10.20
C LYS A 213 14.24 -3.88 -9.72
N TYR A 214 13.22 -4.63 -9.30
CA TYR A 214 11.91 -4.03 -9.02
C TYR A 214 11.70 -3.64 -7.57
N PHE A 215 12.36 -4.33 -6.60
CA PHE A 215 12.02 -4.20 -5.19
C PHE A 215 13.17 -3.81 -4.27
N LEU A 216 14.43 -3.86 -4.73
CA LEU A 216 15.59 -3.52 -3.91
C LEU A 216 16.41 -2.35 -4.47
N ASP A 217 16.42 -2.15 -5.79
CA ASP A 217 17.11 -1.03 -6.41
C ASP A 217 16.47 0.31 -6.03
N LYS A 218 17.28 1.36 -5.90
CA LYS A 218 16.84 2.74 -5.61
C LYS A 218 15.85 3.29 -6.63
N LYS A 219 15.85 2.76 -7.85
CA LYS A 219 14.89 3.09 -8.90
C LYS A 219 13.69 2.12 -8.93
N GLY A 220 13.67 1.10 -8.08
CA GLY A 220 12.57 0.13 -8.00
C GLY A 220 11.22 0.77 -7.74
N VAL A 221 10.14 0.04 -8.00
CA VAL A 221 8.76 0.55 -7.95
C VAL A 221 8.28 0.96 -6.54
N ILE A 222 9.01 0.54 -5.51
CA ILE A 222 8.72 0.87 -4.11
C ILE A 222 9.80 1.78 -3.47
N TRP A 223 10.82 2.22 -4.23
CA TRP A 223 11.92 3.02 -3.69
C TRP A 223 12.18 4.32 -4.43
N ASN A 224 11.83 4.42 -5.73
CA ASN A 224 12.20 5.60 -6.50
C ASN A 224 11.50 6.85 -5.98
N ARG A 225 12.19 7.98 -6.06
CA ARG A 225 11.67 9.29 -5.66
C ARG A 225 11.43 10.22 -6.85
N GLU A 226 11.43 9.67 -8.08
CA GLU A 226 11.28 10.45 -9.31
C GLU A 226 9.99 11.29 -9.32
N TYR A 227 8.94 10.77 -8.69
CA TYR A 227 7.63 11.44 -8.59
C TYR A 227 7.42 12.20 -7.29
N GLY A 228 8.36 12.13 -6.34
CA GLY A 228 8.24 12.74 -5.00
C GLY A 228 8.73 14.19 -4.90
N ASP A 229 9.56 14.65 -5.81
CA ASP A 229 10.20 15.98 -5.76
C ASP A 229 9.16 17.11 -5.78
N LYS A 230 9.41 18.20 -5.01
CA LYS A 230 8.52 19.38 -4.95
C LYS A 230 8.24 19.95 -6.33
N THR A 231 9.24 20.00 -7.19
CA THR A 231 9.14 20.48 -8.57
C THR A 231 9.51 19.36 -9.53
N LEU A 232 8.53 18.89 -10.29
CA LEU A 232 8.78 17.86 -11.30
C LEU A 232 9.26 18.49 -12.61
N SER A 233 10.23 17.84 -13.23
CA SER A 233 10.74 18.22 -14.53
C SER A 233 9.77 17.85 -15.66
N LYS A 234 9.87 18.51 -16.81
CA LYS A 234 9.15 18.07 -18.03
C LYS A 234 9.50 16.63 -18.43
N LYS A 235 10.75 16.20 -18.14
CA LYS A 235 11.20 14.82 -18.37
C LYS A 235 10.44 13.84 -17.52
N THR A 236 10.25 14.13 -16.23
CA THR A 236 9.50 13.29 -15.29
C THR A 236 8.04 13.14 -15.71
N CYS A 237 7.38 14.24 -16.14
CA CYS A 237 6.03 14.16 -16.69
C CYS A 237 6.00 13.37 -18.02
N GLY A 238 7.07 13.43 -18.82
CA GLY A 238 7.22 12.60 -20.01
C GLY A 238 7.31 11.10 -19.68
N TYR A 239 8.02 10.74 -18.61
CA TYR A 239 8.06 9.36 -18.10
C TYR A 239 6.67 8.86 -17.67
N LEU A 240 5.96 9.68 -16.89
CA LEU A 240 4.59 9.38 -16.48
C LEU A 240 3.66 9.11 -17.68
N ASN A 241 3.67 10.03 -18.65
CA ASN A 241 2.85 9.89 -19.86
C ASN A 241 3.16 8.59 -20.63
N LYS A 242 4.44 8.22 -20.71
CA LYS A 242 4.85 6.96 -21.35
C LYS A 242 4.35 5.74 -20.59
N VAL A 243 4.47 5.73 -19.27
CA VAL A 243 3.98 4.65 -18.40
C VAL A 243 2.46 4.52 -18.51
N ASN A 244 1.74 5.64 -18.36
CA ASN A 244 0.29 5.66 -18.45
C ASN A 244 -0.21 5.11 -19.78
N LYS A 245 0.43 5.49 -20.91
CA LYS A 245 0.13 4.95 -22.24
C LYS A 245 0.39 3.44 -22.33
N LEU A 246 1.54 2.96 -21.79
CA LEU A 246 1.89 1.53 -21.84
C LEU A 246 0.89 0.66 -21.04
N LEU A 247 0.43 1.17 -19.88
CA LEU A 247 -0.48 0.44 -18.98
C LEU A 247 -1.96 0.73 -19.22
N ASN A 248 -2.26 1.60 -20.21
CA ASN A 248 -3.61 2.05 -20.54
C ASN A 248 -4.36 2.56 -19.30
N VAL A 249 -3.82 3.63 -18.71
CA VAL A 249 -4.39 4.37 -17.57
C VAL A 249 -4.21 5.88 -17.78
N GLY A 250 -5.07 6.68 -17.17
CA GLY A 250 -4.95 8.15 -17.17
C GLY A 250 -4.10 8.68 -16.02
N HIS A 251 -4.11 7.98 -14.89
CA HIS A 251 -3.59 8.51 -13.63
C HIS A 251 -2.71 7.48 -12.90
N MET A 252 -1.63 7.98 -12.27
CA MET A 252 -0.82 7.25 -11.29
C MET A 252 -0.97 7.90 -9.91
N VAL A 253 -1.15 7.09 -8.88
CA VAL A 253 -1.25 7.53 -7.48
C VAL A 253 -0.12 6.92 -6.68
N VAL A 254 0.64 7.74 -5.95
CA VAL A 254 1.86 7.35 -5.21
C VAL A 254 1.86 7.86 -3.77
N GLY A 255 2.60 7.16 -2.88
CA GLY A 255 2.96 7.50 -1.52
C GLY A 255 4.46 7.79 -1.38
N HIS A 256 5.13 7.18 -0.38
CA HIS A 256 6.57 7.08 -0.19
C HIS A 256 7.30 8.39 0.12
N THR A 257 6.94 9.47 -0.48
CA THR A 257 7.61 10.76 -0.30
C THR A 257 6.65 11.76 0.29
N VAL A 258 6.87 12.10 1.55
CA VAL A 258 6.00 13.00 2.32
C VAL A 258 5.87 14.35 1.63
N GLN A 259 4.65 14.79 1.47
CA GLN A 259 4.24 16.07 0.92
C GLN A 259 3.61 16.94 2.02
N ASP A 260 3.68 18.26 1.86
CA ASP A 260 3.01 19.18 2.79
C ASP A 260 1.47 19.00 2.80
N ASN A 261 0.90 18.62 1.65
CA ASN A 261 -0.52 18.29 1.45
C ASN A 261 -0.63 17.32 0.28
N ILE A 262 -1.73 16.57 0.19
CA ILE A 262 -2.06 15.82 -1.03
C ILE A 262 -2.12 16.77 -2.21
N ASN A 263 -1.47 16.42 -3.30
CA ASN A 263 -1.42 17.29 -4.47
C ASN A 263 -1.28 16.49 -5.77
N SER A 264 -1.59 17.16 -6.88
CA SER A 264 -1.39 16.61 -8.21
C SER A 264 -0.29 17.32 -8.98
N LYS A 265 0.27 16.63 -9.97
CA LYS A 265 1.27 17.12 -10.92
C LYS A 265 0.98 16.57 -12.32
N CYS A 266 1.70 17.14 -13.31
CA CYS A 266 1.64 16.67 -14.70
C CYS A 266 0.21 16.65 -15.27
N ASP A 267 -0.50 17.77 -15.16
CA ASP A 267 -1.90 17.93 -15.59
C ASP A 267 -2.85 16.92 -14.92
N ASP A 268 -2.75 16.82 -13.59
CA ASP A 268 -3.54 15.93 -12.73
C ASP A 268 -3.37 14.42 -13.01
N LYS A 269 -2.36 14.04 -13.82
CA LYS A 269 -2.08 12.63 -14.12
C LYS A 269 -1.28 11.91 -13.05
N LEU A 270 -0.63 12.65 -12.13
CA LEU A 270 0.08 12.13 -10.96
C LEU A 270 -0.57 12.68 -9.70
N TRP A 271 -0.93 11.80 -8.77
CA TRP A 271 -1.40 12.16 -7.44
C TRP A 271 -0.44 11.65 -6.38
N ARG A 272 -0.03 12.53 -5.45
CA ARG A 272 0.90 12.24 -4.37
C ARG A 272 0.15 12.35 -3.05
N VAL A 273 0.04 11.21 -2.34
CA VAL A 273 -0.95 11.05 -1.26
C VAL A 273 -0.30 10.89 0.12
N ASP A 274 1.01 10.64 0.18
CA ASP A 274 1.70 10.59 1.47
C ASP A 274 1.85 12.01 2.04
N VAL A 275 1.27 12.24 3.22
CA VAL A 275 1.33 13.52 3.95
C VAL A 275 1.89 13.36 5.36
N GLY A 276 2.52 12.20 5.64
CA GLY A 276 3.08 11.89 6.94
C GLY A 276 1.99 11.76 8.02
N ILE A 277 0.97 10.94 7.77
CA ILE A 277 -0.20 10.75 8.66
C ILE A 277 0.23 10.36 10.09
N SER A 278 1.22 9.48 10.21
CA SER A 278 1.68 8.94 11.49
C SER A 278 2.29 10.01 12.41
N ASP A 279 2.05 9.88 13.70
CA ASP A 279 2.69 10.71 14.75
C ASP A 279 4.22 10.66 14.70
N ALA A 280 4.78 9.59 14.12
CA ALA A 280 6.22 9.46 13.89
C ALA A 280 6.83 10.60 13.05
N PHE A 281 6.02 11.31 12.24
CA PHE A 281 6.46 12.47 11.46
C PHE A 281 6.27 13.81 12.19
N GLY A 282 5.64 13.83 13.36
CA GLY A 282 5.36 15.06 14.10
C GLY A 282 4.35 15.97 13.40
N THR A 283 3.53 15.41 12.51
CA THR A 283 2.48 16.14 11.79
C THR A 283 1.09 15.76 12.32
N SER A 284 0.14 16.67 12.18
CA SER A 284 -1.28 16.40 12.46
C SER A 284 -2.13 16.27 11.18
N ASN A 285 -1.47 16.17 10.02
CA ASN A 285 -2.16 16.21 8.73
C ASN A 285 -2.80 14.85 8.43
N MET A 286 -4.14 14.80 8.42
CA MET A 286 -4.91 13.62 8.05
C MET A 286 -5.73 13.92 6.80
N GLU A 287 -5.08 13.80 5.65
CA GLU A 287 -5.70 13.96 4.35
C GLU A 287 -5.82 12.62 3.64
N ILE A 288 -6.91 12.43 2.90
CA ILE A 288 -7.09 11.29 1.99
C ILE A 288 -7.56 11.80 0.62
N LEU A 289 -7.23 11.04 -0.43
CA LEU A 289 -7.71 11.34 -1.78
C LEU A 289 -9.00 10.57 -2.04
N GLU A 290 -10.02 11.25 -2.52
CA GLU A 290 -11.26 10.63 -2.97
C GLU A 290 -11.40 10.74 -4.48
N ILE A 291 -11.70 9.61 -5.13
CA ILE A 291 -11.93 9.48 -6.56
C ILE A 291 -13.34 8.93 -6.75
N LEU A 292 -14.17 9.71 -7.46
CA LEU A 292 -15.56 9.36 -7.77
C LEU A 292 -15.69 9.00 -9.25
N ASN A 293 -16.51 8.00 -9.56
CA ASN A 293 -16.89 7.64 -10.93
C ASN A 293 -15.69 7.50 -11.88
N ASN A 294 -14.63 6.82 -11.43
CA ASN A 294 -13.40 6.63 -12.22
C ASN A 294 -12.75 7.95 -12.69
N GLY A 295 -12.88 9.02 -11.90
CA GLY A 295 -12.34 10.35 -12.25
C GLY A 295 -13.13 11.10 -13.33
N ILE A 296 -14.30 10.59 -13.73
CA ILE A 296 -15.12 11.19 -14.77
C ILE A 296 -16.14 12.15 -14.14
N ALA A 297 -16.17 13.40 -14.60
CA ALA A 297 -17.20 14.34 -14.21
C ALA A 297 -18.57 13.92 -14.78
N THR A 298 -19.58 13.83 -13.93
CA THR A 298 -20.96 13.53 -14.34
C THR A 298 -21.82 14.78 -14.22
N LYS A 299 -22.95 14.86 -14.95
CA LYS A 299 -23.91 15.98 -14.84
C LYS A 299 -24.50 16.12 -13.43
N GLU A 300 -24.52 15.04 -12.68
CA GLU A 300 -24.99 14.99 -11.28
C GLU A 300 -23.93 15.46 -10.29
N ASN A 301 -22.66 15.33 -10.62
CA ASN A 301 -21.55 15.80 -9.79
C ASN A 301 -21.28 17.28 -10.07
N LYS A 302 -21.89 18.17 -9.31
CA LYS A 302 -21.50 19.60 -9.24
C LYS A 302 -20.07 19.78 -8.69
N PHE A 303 -19.42 18.71 -8.24
CA PHE A 303 -18.09 18.68 -7.62
C PHE A 303 -17.06 18.02 -8.54
N LYS A 304 -15.80 18.38 -8.34
CA LYS A 304 -14.66 17.71 -9.02
C LYS A 304 -14.69 16.21 -8.71
N PRO A 305 -14.49 15.34 -9.72
CA PRO A 305 -14.53 13.89 -9.51
C PRO A 305 -13.34 13.36 -8.67
N ILE A 306 -12.28 14.16 -8.52
CA ILE A 306 -11.14 13.86 -7.65
C ILE A 306 -11.02 15.01 -6.67
N ARG A 307 -11.01 14.71 -5.37
CA ARG A 307 -10.95 15.69 -4.30
C ARG A 307 -10.14 15.23 -3.11
N ILE A 308 -9.62 16.16 -2.35
CA ILE A 308 -8.90 15.94 -1.10
C ILE A 308 -9.89 16.11 0.04
N LEU A 309 -10.01 15.08 0.87
CA LEU A 309 -10.79 15.13 2.11
C LEU A 309 -9.80 15.35 3.26
N LYS A 310 -10.14 16.25 4.18
CA LYS A 310 -9.34 16.58 5.37
C LYS A 310 -10.15 16.31 6.61
N MET A 311 -9.49 15.80 7.63
CA MET A 311 -10.06 15.79 8.98
C MET A 311 -9.81 17.18 9.61
N SER A 312 -10.87 17.74 10.18
CA SER A 312 -10.85 19.00 10.92
C SER A 312 -10.40 18.78 12.37
#